data_56ffdc962f0a8c2c2ea3d37d074383c0
#
_entry.id   56ffdc962f0a8c2c2ea3d37d074383c0
#
_cell.length_a   1.000
_cell.length_b   1.000
_cell.length_c   1.000
_cell.angle_alpha   90.00
_cell.angle_beta   90.00
_cell.angle_gamma   90.00
#
_symmetry.space_group_name_H-M   'P 1'
#
loop_
_entity.id
_entity.type
_entity.pdbx_description
1 polymer ?
#
loop_
_entity_poly.entity_id
_entity_poly.type
_entity_poly.pdbx_seq_one_letter_code
_entity_poly.pdbx_strand_id
1 'polypeptide(L)'
;MMTKSLFPSLAAAGSVATVAAMLAFGQDGAPPQQQAQPVTNDEAVSLFDGKTLKGWAGDPKLWRVEDGAITGETTADAPITYNTFLKWTDGEVDDFELTAEYRIFGGNSGIQIRSFDLDKPHAVGGYQADIDAEGKWAGTNYGEKFRGILAKRGESSVINEEGKPEVTGSLGDSEELAKVIKKEDWNTYRVVAQGNKITCEINGTKMSEIVDNDTDTRRRAGLLALQLHQGPPMKVQFRNLKLKRLPLGDL
;
A
#
# COMPACT_ATOMS: atom_id res chain seq x y z
N MET A 1 -75.86 2.63 48.08
CA MET A 1 -76.29 2.75 49.45
C MET A 1 -75.01 3.01 50.25
N MET A 2 -74.78 4.23 50.61
CA MET A 2 -74.88 4.73 52.03
C MET A 2 -73.89 3.99 52.91
N THR A 3 -73.03 4.56 53.74
CA THR A 3 -72.90 5.91 54.34
C THR A 3 -71.60 5.94 55.07
N LYS A 4 -70.92 7.08 55.09
CA LYS A 4 -70.50 7.89 56.26
C LYS A 4 -69.78 7.15 57.40
N SER A 5 -68.73 7.58 58.01
CA SER A 5 -68.38 8.93 58.47
C SER A 5 -67.27 8.79 59.54
N LEU A 6 -66.46 9.79 59.60
CA LEU A 6 -65.99 10.62 60.71
C LEU A 6 -64.63 10.34 61.39
N PHE A 7 -63.83 11.38 61.31
CA PHE A 7 -62.68 11.80 62.14
C PHE A 7 -63.02 11.87 63.68
N PRO A 8 -62.07 12.16 64.58
CA PRO A 8 -60.78 12.88 64.42
C PRO A 8 -59.62 12.43 65.42
N SER A 9 -58.55 13.09 65.27
CA SER A 9 -57.78 13.85 66.28
C SER A 9 -56.41 13.37 66.76
N LEU A 10 -55.49 14.28 66.45
CA LEU A 10 -54.44 14.96 67.19
C LEU A 10 -53.15 14.21 67.64
N ALA A 11 -52.10 14.78 67.09
CA ALA A 11 -50.87 15.35 67.70
C ALA A 11 -49.79 14.40 68.20
N ALA A 12 -48.62 14.52 67.61
CA ALA A 12 -47.46 15.06 68.31
C ALA A 12 -46.21 15.04 67.36
N ALA A 13 -45.49 16.13 67.45
CA ALA A 13 -44.34 16.45 66.73
C ALA A 13 -43.11 15.54 67.02
N GLY A 14 -42.34 15.22 65.98
CA GLY A 14 -41.04 14.61 66.11
C GLY A 14 -40.27 14.86 64.83
N SER A 15 -39.49 15.93 64.82
CA SER A 15 -38.60 16.23 63.70
C SER A 15 -37.44 15.23 63.64
N VAL A 16 -37.43 14.42 62.58
CA VAL A 16 -36.25 13.67 62.22
C VAL A 16 -35.84 14.12 60.79
N ALA A 17 -34.73 14.84 60.71
CA ALA A 17 -34.14 15.25 59.47
C ALA A 17 -33.56 14.02 58.80
N THR A 18 -34.23 13.55 57.76
CA THR A 18 -33.69 12.52 56.87
C THR A 18 -32.91 13.21 55.77
N VAL A 19 -31.58 13.06 55.82
CA VAL A 19 -30.66 13.44 54.74
C VAL A 19 -30.91 12.47 53.61
N ALA A 20 -31.59 12.94 52.55
CA ALA A 20 -31.69 12.21 51.30
C ALA A 20 -30.35 12.34 50.56
N ALA A 21 -29.55 11.32 50.59
CA ALA A 21 -28.40 11.18 49.70
C ALA A 21 -28.93 10.94 48.29
N MET A 22 -28.90 11.96 47.42
CA MET A 22 -29.08 11.79 45.99
C MET A 22 -27.83 11.10 45.45
N LEU A 23 -27.94 9.82 45.11
CA LEU A 23 -27.03 9.11 44.26
C LEU A 23 -27.15 9.70 42.86
N ALA A 24 -26.25 10.61 42.51
CA ALA A 24 -26.05 11.03 41.12
C ALA A 24 -25.43 9.82 40.37
N PHE A 25 -26.21 9.15 39.56
CA PHE A 25 -25.68 8.23 38.53
C PHE A 25 -24.87 9.08 37.58
N GLY A 26 -23.54 9.01 37.70
CA GLY A 26 -22.63 9.52 36.73
C GLY A 26 -22.85 8.75 35.41
N GLN A 27 -23.16 9.47 34.35
CA GLN A 27 -23.08 8.93 33.00
C GLN A 27 -21.62 8.59 32.79
N ASP A 28 -21.31 7.30 32.66
CA ASP A 28 -20.02 6.82 32.17
C ASP A 28 -19.87 7.30 30.71
N GLY A 29 -19.28 8.46 30.55
CA GLY A 29 -18.79 8.92 29.27
C GLY A 29 -17.72 7.94 28.81
N ALA A 30 -17.96 7.28 27.67
CA ALA A 30 -16.94 6.49 27.01
C ALA A 30 -15.65 7.33 26.92
N PRO A 31 -14.48 6.75 27.19
CA PRO A 31 -13.23 7.48 27.07
C PRO A 31 -13.10 8.05 25.64
N PRO A 32 -12.60 9.28 25.47
CA PRO A 32 -12.42 9.86 24.16
C PRO A 32 -11.57 8.89 23.33
N GLN A 33 -12.12 8.45 22.20
CA GLN A 33 -11.36 7.70 21.22
C GLN A 33 -10.22 8.64 20.78
N GLN A 34 -9.01 8.35 21.23
CA GLN A 34 -7.81 8.96 20.67
C GLN A 34 -7.79 8.60 19.18
N GLN A 35 -8.14 9.56 18.34
CA GLN A 35 -7.82 9.47 16.91
C GLN A 35 -6.32 9.25 16.83
N ALA A 36 -5.93 8.09 16.30
CA ALA A 36 -4.54 7.79 16.04
C ALA A 36 -4.00 8.91 15.14
N GLN A 37 -3.12 9.72 15.69
CA GLN A 37 -2.38 10.72 14.92
C GLN A 37 -1.62 9.94 13.85
N PRO A 38 -1.60 10.38 12.59
CA PRO A 38 -0.76 9.75 11.59
C PRO A 38 0.68 9.87 12.07
N VAL A 39 1.29 8.72 12.35
CA VAL A 39 2.69 8.65 12.78
C VAL A 39 3.53 8.97 11.55
N THR A 40 3.91 10.24 11.40
CA THR A 40 4.99 10.63 10.50
C THR A 40 6.30 10.14 11.12
N ASN A 41 6.66 8.90 10.85
CA ASN A 41 7.98 8.42 11.18
C ASN A 41 8.93 9.03 10.15
N ASP A 42 9.76 9.98 10.57
CA ASP A 42 10.84 10.53 9.75
C ASP A 42 11.87 9.45 9.35
N GLU A 43 11.85 8.30 9.99
CA GLU A 43 12.72 7.17 9.72
C GLU A 43 12.05 6.12 8.83
N ALA A 44 12.79 5.66 7.82
CA ALA A 44 12.37 4.55 6.98
C ALA A 44 12.42 3.24 7.77
N VAL A 45 11.32 2.48 7.75
CA VAL A 45 11.24 1.14 8.37
C VAL A 45 11.61 0.06 7.37
N SER A 46 12.32 -0.98 7.84
CA SER A 46 12.61 -2.14 7.01
C SER A 46 11.39 -3.06 6.93
N LEU A 47 10.99 -3.43 5.71
CA LEU A 47 9.87 -4.34 5.46
C LEU A 47 10.31 -5.81 5.37
N PHE A 48 11.60 -6.07 5.43
CA PHE A 48 12.16 -7.42 5.32
C PHE A 48 13.37 -7.56 6.24
N ASP A 49 13.42 -8.65 7.00
CA ASP A 49 14.46 -8.94 8.00
C ASP A 49 15.71 -9.61 7.42
N GLY A 50 15.72 -9.90 6.12
CA GLY A 50 16.80 -10.63 5.44
C GLY A 50 16.80 -12.15 5.69
N LYS A 51 15.83 -12.69 6.44
CA LYS A 51 15.85 -14.10 6.89
C LYS A 51 14.55 -14.84 6.70
N THR A 52 13.39 -14.15 6.83
CA THR A 52 12.08 -14.79 6.83
C THR A 52 11.08 -13.99 5.97
N LEU A 53 10.02 -14.66 5.51
CA LEU A 53 8.89 -13.99 4.86
C LEU A 53 7.84 -13.52 5.89
N LYS A 54 8.23 -13.31 7.16
CA LYS A 54 7.31 -12.73 8.16
C LYS A 54 6.83 -11.36 7.68
N GLY A 55 5.53 -11.10 7.77
CA GLY A 55 4.92 -9.88 7.25
C GLY A 55 4.66 -9.90 5.73
N TRP A 56 4.83 -11.07 5.09
CA TRP A 56 4.57 -11.26 3.67
C TRP A 56 3.72 -12.52 3.43
N ALA A 57 2.80 -12.47 2.47
CA ALA A 57 1.93 -13.58 2.09
C ALA A 57 1.88 -13.77 0.58
N GLY A 58 2.11 -15.00 0.12
CA GLY A 58 2.07 -15.41 -1.28
C GLY A 58 2.10 -16.94 -1.37
N ASP A 59 2.16 -17.49 -2.57
CA ASP A 59 2.28 -18.92 -2.76
C ASP A 59 3.66 -19.41 -2.28
N PRO A 60 3.74 -20.27 -1.24
CA PRO A 60 5.02 -20.75 -0.70
C PRO A 60 5.79 -21.66 -1.67
N LYS A 61 5.18 -22.12 -2.76
CA LYS A 61 5.86 -22.87 -3.82
C LYS A 61 6.68 -21.97 -4.74
N LEU A 62 6.34 -20.68 -4.79
CA LEU A 62 6.94 -19.69 -5.70
C LEU A 62 7.87 -18.74 -4.97
N TRP A 63 7.62 -18.47 -3.67
CA TRP A 63 8.33 -17.47 -2.90
C TRP A 63 9.09 -18.08 -1.72
N ARG A 64 10.35 -17.68 -1.55
CA ARG A 64 11.24 -18.11 -0.47
C ARG A 64 12.25 -17.01 -0.13
N VAL A 65 13.01 -17.22 0.93
CA VAL A 65 14.23 -16.43 1.18
C VAL A 65 15.44 -17.23 0.70
N GLU A 66 16.29 -16.60 -0.10
CA GLU A 66 17.52 -17.17 -0.64
C GLU A 66 18.61 -16.09 -0.61
N ASP A 67 19.77 -16.40 -0.01
CA ASP A 67 20.92 -15.50 0.10
C ASP A 67 20.57 -14.10 0.67
N GLY A 68 19.71 -14.04 1.67
CA GLY A 68 19.30 -12.79 2.32
C GLY A 68 18.34 -11.94 1.48
N ALA A 69 17.71 -12.51 0.44
CA ALA A 69 16.76 -11.83 -0.42
C ALA A 69 15.44 -12.59 -0.50
N ILE A 70 14.33 -11.86 -0.57
CA ILE A 70 13.04 -12.40 -1.03
C ILE A 70 13.24 -12.86 -2.46
N THR A 71 13.00 -14.13 -2.73
CA THR A 71 13.19 -14.73 -4.05
C THR A 71 11.88 -15.30 -4.56
N GLY A 72 11.44 -14.79 -5.70
CA GLY A 72 10.34 -15.33 -6.49
C GLY A 72 10.85 -16.04 -7.73
N GLU A 73 10.31 -17.23 -8.02
CA GLU A 73 10.79 -18.03 -9.15
C GLU A 73 9.66 -18.85 -9.78
N THR A 74 9.68 -18.90 -11.11
CA THR A 74 8.91 -19.83 -11.92
C THR A 74 9.84 -20.65 -12.78
N THR A 75 9.49 -21.91 -13.04
CA THR A 75 10.30 -22.82 -13.87
C THR A 75 9.46 -23.36 -15.03
N ALA A 76 10.12 -23.98 -16.02
CA ALA A 76 9.43 -24.63 -17.11
C ALA A 76 8.49 -25.76 -16.63
N ASP A 77 8.86 -26.45 -15.56
CA ASP A 77 8.08 -27.56 -14.97
C ASP A 77 6.98 -27.05 -14.02
N ALA A 78 7.06 -25.77 -13.58
CA ALA A 78 6.09 -25.15 -12.69
C ALA A 78 5.70 -23.74 -13.18
N PRO A 79 5.04 -23.64 -14.35
CA PRO A 79 4.60 -22.36 -14.90
C PRO A 79 3.39 -21.83 -14.12
N ILE A 80 3.25 -20.51 -14.08
CA ILE A 80 2.04 -19.87 -13.60
C ILE A 80 1.19 -19.41 -14.79
N THR A 81 -0.15 -19.43 -14.64
CA THR A 81 -1.10 -19.11 -15.70
C THR A 81 -1.67 -17.69 -15.61
N TYR A 82 -1.31 -16.96 -14.57
CA TYR A 82 -1.64 -15.54 -14.36
C TYR A 82 -0.59 -14.91 -13.44
N ASN A 83 -0.51 -13.58 -13.47
CA ASN A 83 0.38 -12.83 -12.59
C ASN A 83 0.01 -13.09 -11.12
N THR A 84 0.98 -13.47 -10.30
CA THR A 84 0.81 -13.74 -8.88
C THR A 84 1.78 -12.89 -8.07
N PHE A 85 1.44 -12.64 -6.81
CA PHE A 85 2.13 -11.66 -6.01
C PHE A 85 2.46 -12.14 -4.60
N LEU A 86 3.57 -11.67 -4.07
CA LEU A 86 3.89 -11.71 -2.65
C LEU A 86 3.43 -10.38 -2.03
N LYS A 87 2.38 -10.41 -1.20
CA LYS A 87 1.78 -9.22 -0.58
C LYS A 87 2.41 -8.93 0.78
N TRP A 88 2.76 -7.67 1.03
CA TRP A 88 3.09 -7.20 2.38
C TRP A 88 1.81 -7.13 3.22
N THR A 89 1.83 -7.72 4.43
CA THR A 89 0.63 -7.93 5.25
C THR A 89 0.57 -7.04 6.49
N ASP A 90 1.64 -6.31 6.81
CA ASP A 90 1.70 -5.50 8.02
C ASP A 90 1.11 -4.09 7.84
N GLY A 91 0.37 -3.87 6.73
CA GLY A 91 -0.40 -2.66 6.50
C GLY A 91 -0.61 -2.33 5.02
N GLU A 92 -1.12 -1.14 4.78
CA GLU A 92 -1.27 -0.54 3.46
C GLU A 92 -0.31 0.65 3.31
N VAL A 93 -0.07 1.06 2.06
CA VAL A 93 0.70 2.26 1.73
C VAL A 93 -0.20 3.34 1.17
N ASP A 94 -0.04 4.56 1.66
CA ASP A 94 -0.73 5.78 1.25
C ASP A 94 0.25 6.76 0.57
N ASP A 95 0.72 7.79 1.28
CA ASP A 95 1.79 8.67 0.83
C ASP A 95 3.11 8.15 1.42
N PHE A 96 4.06 7.80 0.56
CA PHE A 96 5.29 7.13 0.97
C PHE A 96 6.44 7.33 0.01
N GLU A 97 7.63 7.03 0.51
CA GLU A 97 8.82 6.70 -0.25
C GLU A 97 9.21 5.25 0.04
N LEU A 98 9.32 4.44 -0.99
CA LEU A 98 9.81 3.06 -0.92
C LEU A 98 11.15 2.98 -1.65
N THR A 99 12.14 2.37 -1.02
CA THR A 99 13.36 1.92 -1.69
C THR A 99 13.48 0.41 -1.58
N ALA A 100 13.88 -0.24 -2.67
CA ALA A 100 14.12 -1.67 -2.72
C ALA A 100 15.32 -1.94 -3.64
N GLU A 101 16.19 -2.87 -3.27
CA GLU A 101 17.14 -3.42 -4.21
C GLU A 101 16.52 -4.63 -4.89
N TYR A 102 16.64 -4.70 -6.22
CA TYR A 102 16.15 -5.83 -7.01
C TYR A 102 17.19 -6.31 -8.01
N ARG A 103 17.11 -7.59 -8.38
CA ARG A 103 17.72 -8.15 -9.57
C ARG A 103 16.80 -9.18 -10.19
N ILE A 104 16.87 -9.33 -11.51
CA ILE A 104 15.95 -10.19 -12.27
C ILE A 104 16.73 -11.00 -13.32
N PHE A 105 16.34 -12.27 -13.47
CA PHE A 105 16.84 -13.21 -14.46
C PHE A 105 15.67 -13.74 -15.28
N GLY A 106 15.53 -13.25 -16.51
CA GLY A 106 14.42 -13.54 -17.40
C GLY A 106 13.08 -12.94 -16.94
N GLY A 107 12.16 -12.80 -17.88
CA GLY A 107 10.78 -12.41 -17.63
C GLY A 107 10.60 -10.95 -17.20
N ASN A 108 9.47 -10.72 -16.53
CA ASN A 108 9.03 -9.42 -16.05
C ASN A 108 8.56 -9.52 -14.60
N SER A 109 8.69 -8.45 -13.87
CA SER A 109 8.25 -8.30 -12.48
C SER A 109 7.80 -6.86 -12.23
N GLY A 110 7.50 -6.52 -11.00
CA GLY A 110 7.17 -5.17 -10.60
C GLY A 110 6.88 -5.06 -9.12
N ILE A 111 6.85 -3.81 -8.66
CA ILE A 111 6.44 -3.47 -7.30
C ILE A 111 5.06 -2.83 -7.39
N GLN A 112 4.06 -3.52 -6.89
CA GLN A 112 2.68 -3.03 -6.78
C GLN A 112 2.56 -2.10 -5.59
N ILE A 113 1.89 -0.96 -5.78
CA ILE A 113 1.67 0.04 -4.75
C ILE A 113 0.22 0.53 -4.78
N ARG A 114 -0.34 0.93 -3.64
CA ARG A 114 -1.73 1.39 -3.53
C ARG A 114 -2.69 0.46 -4.27
N SER A 115 -2.42 -0.85 -4.23
CA SER A 115 -3.10 -1.87 -5.02
C SER A 115 -4.28 -2.48 -4.25
N PHE A 116 -5.06 -3.30 -4.92
CA PHE A 116 -6.23 -3.98 -4.38
C PHE A 116 -6.23 -5.45 -4.77
N ASP A 117 -6.86 -6.30 -3.95
CA ASP A 117 -7.02 -7.71 -4.24
C ASP A 117 -7.96 -7.92 -5.44
N LEU A 118 -7.62 -8.90 -6.27
CA LEU A 118 -8.47 -9.42 -7.32
C LEU A 118 -9.12 -10.74 -6.87
N ASP A 119 -10.19 -11.15 -7.56
CA ASP A 119 -10.91 -12.39 -7.27
C ASP A 119 -10.15 -13.63 -7.79
N LYS A 120 -8.87 -13.72 -7.44
CA LYS A 120 -7.98 -14.87 -7.69
C LYS A 120 -6.93 -14.95 -6.59
N PRO A 121 -6.50 -16.16 -6.17
CA PRO A 121 -5.44 -16.31 -5.16
C PRO A 121 -4.18 -15.52 -5.52
N HIS A 122 -3.70 -14.74 -4.56
CA HIS A 122 -2.46 -13.95 -4.69
C HIS A 122 -2.41 -13.00 -5.90
N ALA A 123 -3.54 -12.63 -6.49
CA ALA A 123 -3.59 -11.67 -7.59
C ALA A 123 -4.02 -10.29 -7.07
N VAL A 124 -3.37 -9.26 -7.56
CA VAL A 124 -3.68 -7.86 -7.24
C VAL A 124 -3.76 -7.01 -8.51
N GLY A 125 -4.44 -5.88 -8.42
CA GLY A 125 -4.50 -4.84 -9.43
C GLY A 125 -4.17 -3.49 -8.82
N GLY A 126 -3.74 -2.52 -9.63
CA GLY A 126 -3.37 -1.18 -9.17
C GLY A 126 -2.12 -0.66 -9.85
N TYR A 127 -1.48 0.36 -9.25
CA TYR A 127 -0.25 0.93 -9.81
C TYR A 127 0.94 0.00 -9.62
N GLN A 128 1.80 -0.08 -10.63
CA GLN A 128 3.00 -0.91 -10.64
C GLN A 128 4.21 -0.14 -11.13
N ALA A 129 5.29 -0.23 -10.39
CA ALA A 129 6.61 0.17 -10.80
C ALA A 129 7.26 -1.03 -11.50
N ASP A 130 7.33 -1.00 -12.83
CA ASP A 130 7.73 -2.14 -13.66
C ASP A 130 9.22 -2.46 -13.57
N ILE A 131 9.49 -3.77 -13.58
CA ILE A 131 10.81 -4.39 -13.63
C ILE A 131 10.83 -5.40 -14.77
N ASP A 132 11.89 -5.41 -15.59
CA ASP A 132 11.97 -6.24 -16.77
C ASP A 132 13.42 -6.63 -17.04
N ALA A 133 13.68 -7.92 -17.28
CA ALA A 133 15.02 -8.45 -17.53
C ALA A 133 15.62 -7.98 -18.87
N GLU A 134 14.78 -7.76 -19.89
CA GLU A 134 15.21 -7.27 -21.19
C GLU A 134 15.37 -5.73 -21.24
N GLY A 135 15.01 -5.04 -20.14
CA GLY A 135 15.14 -3.60 -20.02
C GLY A 135 14.11 -2.79 -20.81
N LYS A 136 13.13 -3.43 -21.43
CA LYS A 136 12.10 -2.75 -22.24
C LYS A 136 11.11 -1.97 -21.39
N TRP A 137 10.63 -2.57 -20.30
CA TRP A 137 9.57 -2.04 -19.45
C TRP A 137 10.07 -1.47 -18.12
N ALA A 138 11.31 -1.80 -17.74
CA ALA A 138 11.87 -1.32 -16.48
C ALA A 138 11.79 0.20 -16.36
N GLY A 139 11.23 0.67 -15.23
CA GLY A 139 11.01 2.09 -14.97
C GLY A 139 9.68 2.66 -15.52
N THR A 140 8.84 1.83 -16.15
CA THR A 140 7.46 2.22 -16.55
C THR A 140 6.56 2.31 -15.32
N ASN A 141 5.68 3.32 -15.27
CA ASN A 141 4.49 3.30 -14.42
C ASN A 141 3.38 2.56 -15.15
N TYR A 142 2.92 1.46 -14.58
CA TYR A 142 1.91 0.59 -15.16
C TYR A 142 0.69 0.44 -14.25
N GLY A 143 -0.46 0.15 -14.80
CA GLY A 143 -1.69 -0.17 -14.08
C GLY A 143 -2.08 -1.63 -14.29
N GLU A 144 -1.63 -2.54 -13.39
CA GLU A 144 -1.94 -3.99 -13.46
C GLU A 144 -3.44 -4.22 -13.27
N LYS A 145 -4.11 -4.83 -14.25
CA LYS A 145 -5.57 -5.03 -14.24
C LYS A 145 -6.36 -3.77 -13.85
N PHE A 146 -5.80 -2.62 -14.19
CA PHE A 146 -6.32 -1.30 -13.84
C PHE A 146 -6.44 -0.45 -15.10
N ARG A 147 -5.35 0.21 -15.56
CA ARG A 147 -5.39 1.12 -16.72
C ARG A 147 -4.32 0.88 -17.77
N GLY A 148 -3.47 -0.16 -17.60
CA GLY A 148 -2.38 -0.43 -18.53
C GLY A 148 -1.20 0.53 -18.38
N ILE A 149 -0.57 0.92 -19.49
CA ILE A 149 0.59 1.83 -19.45
C ILE A 149 0.13 3.23 -19.06
N LEU A 150 0.70 3.77 -17.98
CA LEU A 150 0.41 5.11 -17.46
C LEU A 150 1.48 6.13 -17.89
N ALA A 151 2.76 5.75 -17.81
CA ALA A 151 3.89 6.50 -18.34
C ALA A 151 5.03 5.53 -18.63
N LYS A 152 5.57 5.52 -19.83
CA LYS A 152 6.76 4.74 -20.17
C LYS A 152 8.01 5.37 -19.59
N ARG A 153 9.12 4.63 -19.56
CA ARG A 153 10.42 5.22 -19.25
C ARG A 153 10.72 6.41 -20.16
N GLY A 154 11.09 7.53 -19.56
CA GLY A 154 11.32 8.80 -20.22
C GLY A 154 10.12 9.72 -20.31
N GLU A 155 8.94 9.28 -19.86
CA GLU A 155 7.71 10.06 -19.94
C GLU A 155 7.29 10.63 -18.58
N SER A 156 6.73 11.85 -18.63
CA SER A 156 5.89 12.43 -17.58
C SER A 156 4.47 12.52 -18.15
N SER A 157 3.49 11.93 -17.43
CA SER A 157 2.10 11.86 -17.90
C SER A 157 1.12 12.38 -16.86
N VAL A 158 -0.01 12.87 -17.33
CA VAL A 158 -1.20 13.18 -16.54
C VAL A 158 -2.28 12.17 -16.90
N ILE A 159 -2.86 11.51 -15.90
CA ILE A 159 -4.09 10.75 -16.09
C ILE A 159 -5.24 11.75 -15.91
N ASN A 160 -6.02 11.96 -16.96
CA ASN A 160 -7.12 12.93 -16.94
C ASN A 160 -8.32 12.40 -16.11
N GLU A 161 -9.35 13.20 -15.97
CA GLU A 161 -10.57 12.87 -15.20
C GLU A 161 -11.31 11.64 -15.76
N GLU A 162 -11.06 11.27 -17.03
CA GLU A 162 -11.61 10.06 -17.66
C GLU A 162 -10.75 8.82 -17.47
N GLY A 163 -9.66 8.90 -16.69
CA GLY A 163 -8.73 7.81 -16.43
C GLY A 163 -7.76 7.52 -17.58
N LYS A 164 -7.63 8.41 -18.56
CA LYS A 164 -6.75 8.23 -19.73
C LYS A 164 -5.39 8.91 -19.49
N PRO A 165 -4.28 8.21 -19.71
CA PRO A 165 -2.94 8.81 -19.63
C PRO A 165 -2.65 9.67 -20.85
N GLU A 166 -2.13 10.86 -20.60
CA GLU A 166 -1.68 11.83 -21.60
C GLU A 166 -0.24 12.21 -21.27
N VAL A 167 0.69 12.01 -22.22
CA VAL A 167 2.09 12.40 -22.05
C VAL A 167 2.19 13.93 -22.10
N THR A 168 2.68 14.52 -21.03
CA THR A 168 2.77 15.98 -20.85
C THR A 168 4.21 16.48 -20.84
N GLY A 169 5.20 15.58 -20.75
CA GLY A 169 6.60 15.96 -20.72
C GLY A 169 7.53 14.79 -20.98
N SER A 170 8.81 15.12 -21.18
CA SER A 170 9.90 14.16 -21.32
C SER A 170 10.87 14.29 -20.15
N LEU A 171 11.32 13.14 -19.62
CA LEU A 171 12.38 13.02 -18.62
C LEU A 171 13.73 12.67 -19.23
N GLY A 172 13.77 12.45 -20.55
CA GLY A 172 14.94 12.06 -21.32
C GLY A 172 14.64 10.96 -22.33
N ASP A 173 15.65 10.63 -23.14
CA ASP A 173 15.55 9.52 -24.08
C ASP A 173 15.50 8.18 -23.34
N SER A 174 14.56 7.33 -23.73
CA SER A 174 14.29 6.05 -23.06
C SER A 174 15.51 5.11 -23.07
N GLU A 175 16.25 5.07 -24.17
CA GLU A 175 17.42 4.18 -24.30
C GLU A 175 18.61 4.72 -23.53
N GLU A 176 18.79 6.05 -23.46
CA GLU A 176 19.82 6.67 -22.62
C GLU A 176 19.53 6.41 -21.14
N LEU A 177 18.27 6.57 -20.70
CA LEU A 177 17.86 6.28 -19.33
C LEU A 177 18.03 4.81 -18.97
N ALA A 178 17.86 3.89 -19.92
CA ALA A 178 18.05 2.46 -19.69
C ALA A 178 19.51 2.10 -19.33
N LYS A 179 20.49 2.89 -19.74
CA LYS A 179 21.92 2.58 -19.52
C LYS A 179 22.34 2.52 -18.05
N VAL A 180 21.56 3.11 -17.14
CA VAL A 180 21.85 3.01 -15.71
C VAL A 180 21.39 1.68 -15.10
N ILE A 181 20.56 0.91 -15.84
CA ILE A 181 20.00 -0.37 -15.37
C ILE A 181 21.05 -1.46 -15.55
N LYS A 182 21.40 -2.14 -14.48
CA LYS A 182 22.39 -3.22 -14.48
C LYS A 182 21.67 -4.55 -14.74
N LYS A 183 21.96 -5.17 -15.87
CA LYS A 183 21.38 -6.47 -16.25
C LYS A 183 21.85 -7.56 -15.28
N GLU A 184 20.90 -8.35 -14.77
CA GLU A 184 21.14 -9.49 -13.86
C GLU A 184 21.93 -9.15 -12.57
N ASP A 185 22.04 -7.86 -12.25
CA ASP A 185 22.75 -7.36 -11.06
C ASP A 185 21.78 -6.48 -10.22
N TRP A 186 22.24 -6.14 -9.02
CA TRP A 186 21.45 -5.35 -8.09
C TRP A 186 21.26 -3.90 -8.56
N ASN A 187 20.00 -3.53 -8.66
CA ASN A 187 19.54 -2.17 -8.94
C ASN A 187 18.74 -1.65 -7.75
N THR A 188 18.84 -0.37 -7.45
CA THR A 188 17.99 0.28 -6.47
C THR A 188 16.78 0.87 -7.19
N TYR A 189 15.60 0.40 -6.85
CA TYR A 189 14.34 1.03 -7.23
C TYR A 189 13.87 1.95 -6.12
N ARG A 190 13.51 3.19 -6.46
CA ARG A 190 12.87 4.14 -5.55
C ARG A 190 11.52 4.55 -6.14
N VAL A 191 10.45 4.41 -5.35
CA VAL A 191 9.11 4.86 -5.69
C VAL A 191 8.67 5.90 -4.69
N VAL A 192 8.26 7.07 -5.16
CA VAL A 192 7.64 8.10 -4.32
C VAL A 192 6.20 8.27 -4.78
N ALA A 193 5.27 8.06 -3.86
CA ALA A 193 3.85 8.34 -4.07
C ALA A 193 3.42 9.38 -3.03
N GLN A 194 3.06 10.57 -3.49
CA GLN A 194 2.58 11.65 -2.62
C GLN A 194 1.41 12.37 -3.28
N GLY A 195 0.32 12.48 -2.55
CA GLY A 195 -0.90 12.96 -3.15
C GLY A 195 -1.32 12.08 -4.34
N ASN A 196 -1.60 12.69 -5.46
CA ASN A 196 -1.94 12.01 -6.72
C ASN A 196 -0.74 11.79 -7.65
N LYS A 197 0.48 12.07 -7.18
CA LYS A 197 1.71 11.96 -7.96
C LYS A 197 2.46 10.69 -7.59
N ILE A 198 2.95 9.96 -8.61
CA ILE A 198 3.81 8.80 -8.45
C ILE A 198 5.04 8.96 -9.34
N THR A 199 6.22 8.81 -8.75
CA THR A 199 7.51 8.89 -9.44
C THR A 199 8.28 7.59 -9.28
N CYS A 200 8.84 7.07 -10.37
CA CYS A 200 9.69 5.90 -10.41
C CYS A 200 11.13 6.29 -10.73
N GLU A 201 12.08 5.81 -9.93
CA GLU A 201 13.51 6.03 -10.13
C GLU A 201 14.26 4.69 -10.06
N ILE A 202 15.26 4.52 -10.92
CA ILE A 202 16.18 3.37 -10.87
C ILE A 202 17.61 3.90 -10.81
N ASN A 203 18.40 3.43 -9.83
CA ASN A 203 19.78 3.83 -9.59
C ASN A 203 19.97 5.37 -9.52
N GLY A 204 19.00 6.07 -8.90
CA GLY A 204 19.01 7.52 -8.72
C GLY A 204 18.56 8.32 -9.95
N THR A 205 18.20 7.65 -11.03
CA THR A 205 17.71 8.29 -12.25
C THR A 205 16.19 8.16 -12.34
N LYS A 206 15.49 9.30 -12.53
CA LYS A 206 14.05 9.33 -12.72
C LYS A 206 13.70 8.67 -14.05
N MET A 207 12.84 7.66 -13.99
CA MET A 207 12.43 6.86 -15.14
C MET A 207 11.08 7.28 -15.70
N SER A 208 10.10 7.48 -14.83
CA SER A 208 8.74 7.89 -15.20
C SER A 208 8.07 8.65 -14.08
N GLU A 209 7.07 9.43 -14.44
CA GLU A 209 6.29 10.20 -13.48
C GLU A 209 4.84 10.27 -13.96
N ILE A 210 3.88 10.13 -13.03
CA ILE A 210 2.46 10.36 -13.30
C ILE A 210 1.85 11.31 -12.29
N VAL A 211 0.83 12.06 -12.74
CA VAL A 211 -0.12 12.79 -11.89
C VAL A 211 -1.51 12.28 -12.23
N ASP A 212 -2.18 11.63 -11.29
CA ASP A 212 -3.47 11.00 -11.51
C ASP A 212 -4.62 11.92 -11.05
N ASN A 213 -5.29 12.56 -11.98
CA ASN A 213 -6.40 13.47 -11.73
C ASN A 213 -7.78 12.79 -11.79
N ASP A 214 -7.86 11.49 -12.10
CA ASP A 214 -9.11 10.75 -12.05
C ASP A 214 -9.53 10.51 -10.59
N THR A 215 -10.38 11.37 -10.09
CA THR A 215 -10.87 11.31 -8.70
C THR A 215 -11.79 10.13 -8.44
N ASP A 216 -12.40 9.57 -9.46
CA ASP A 216 -13.38 8.49 -9.34
C ASP A 216 -12.70 7.13 -9.11
N THR A 217 -11.58 6.88 -9.78
CA THR A 217 -10.95 5.55 -9.74
C THR A 217 -9.50 5.55 -9.27
N ARG A 218 -8.83 6.72 -9.12
CA ARG A 218 -7.46 6.76 -8.57
C ARG A 218 -7.41 6.18 -7.17
N ARG A 219 -6.30 5.54 -6.87
CA ARG A 219 -6.06 4.96 -5.55
C ARG A 219 -5.10 5.83 -4.75
N ARG A 220 -5.53 6.17 -3.53
CA ARG A 220 -4.70 6.97 -2.59
C ARG A 220 -4.01 6.12 -1.54
N ALA A 221 -4.50 4.90 -1.33
CA ALA A 221 -3.93 3.91 -0.44
C ALA A 221 -4.24 2.51 -0.94
N GLY A 222 -3.54 1.52 -0.41
CA GLY A 222 -3.77 0.11 -0.69
C GLY A 222 -2.53 -0.75 -0.48
N LEU A 223 -2.58 -1.95 -1.04
CA LEU A 223 -1.58 -2.99 -0.86
C LEU A 223 -0.23 -2.63 -1.49
N LEU A 224 0.84 -3.16 -0.87
CA LEU A 224 2.18 -3.28 -1.43
C LEU A 224 2.44 -4.76 -1.76
N ALA A 225 2.93 -5.05 -2.96
CA ALA A 225 3.22 -6.43 -3.35
C ALA A 225 4.34 -6.52 -4.40
N LEU A 226 4.96 -7.70 -4.50
CA LEU A 226 6.02 -8.03 -5.44
C LEU A 226 5.49 -9.05 -6.46
N GLN A 227 5.74 -8.83 -7.75
CA GLN A 227 5.15 -9.63 -8.82
C GLN A 227 6.03 -10.79 -9.26
N LEU A 228 5.37 -11.93 -9.58
CA LEU A 228 5.82 -12.91 -10.57
C LEU A 228 4.88 -12.85 -11.76
N HIS A 229 5.43 -12.56 -12.92
CA HIS A 229 4.67 -12.43 -14.17
C HIS A 229 4.51 -13.80 -14.83
N GLN A 230 3.30 -14.08 -15.37
CA GLN A 230 3.09 -15.26 -16.19
C GLN A 230 3.94 -15.20 -17.46
N GLY A 231 4.42 -16.34 -17.94
CA GLY A 231 5.20 -16.41 -19.18
C GLY A 231 6.38 -17.35 -19.06
N PRO A 232 7.52 -17.04 -19.70
CA PRO A 232 8.71 -17.86 -19.62
C PRO A 232 9.24 -17.96 -18.18
N PRO A 233 10.05 -18.99 -17.87
CA PRO A 233 10.72 -19.11 -16.58
C PRO A 233 11.45 -17.84 -16.22
N MET A 234 11.34 -17.45 -14.94
CA MET A 234 11.96 -16.24 -14.41
C MET A 234 12.37 -16.41 -12.95
N LYS A 235 13.35 -15.63 -12.54
CA LYS A 235 13.72 -15.46 -11.15
C LYS A 235 13.89 -13.98 -10.85
N VAL A 236 13.26 -13.50 -9.80
CA VAL A 236 13.43 -12.14 -9.29
C VAL A 236 13.79 -12.17 -7.82
N GLN A 237 14.65 -11.27 -7.41
CA GLN A 237 15.07 -11.15 -6.02
C GLN A 237 14.94 -9.71 -5.55
N PHE A 238 14.51 -9.55 -4.27
CA PHE A 238 14.38 -8.26 -3.60
C PHE A 238 15.04 -8.29 -2.24
N ARG A 239 15.72 -7.21 -1.89
CA ARG A 239 16.31 -7.00 -0.56
C ARG A 239 16.32 -5.52 -0.19
N ASN A 240 16.68 -5.19 1.04
CA ASN A 240 16.80 -3.81 1.51
C ASN A 240 15.54 -2.97 1.26
N LEU A 241 14.35 -3.62 1.39
CA LEU A 241 13.07 -2.93 1.25
C LEU A 241 12.85 -2.02 2.45
N LYS A 242 12.78 -0.72 2.19
CA LYS A 242 12.60 0.32 3.22
C LYS A 242 11.45 1.22 2.83
N LEU A 243 10.53 1.43 3.74
CA LEU A 243 9.37 2.29 3.59
C LEU A 243 9.46 3.48 4.53
N LYS A 244 9.38 4.68 4.00
CA LYS A 244 9.20 5.93 4.74
C LYS A 244 7.79 6.44 4.45
N ARG A 245 6.97 6.65 5.47
CA ARG A 245 5.68 7.31 5.30
C ARG A 245 5.90 8.82 5.17
N LEU A 246 5.21 9.42 4.23
CA LEU A 246 5.26 10.86 3.99
C LEU A 246 4.00 11.52 4.57
N PRO A 247 4.08 12.83 4.91
CA PRO A 247 2.86 13.59 5.19
C PRO A 247 1.90 13.51 4.01
N LEU A 248 0.60 13.39 4.30
CA LEU A 248 -0.40 13.33 3.26
C LEU A 248 -0.31 14.59 2.39
N GLY A 249 -0.09 14.38 1.10
CA GLY A 249 -0.07 15.45 0.11
C GLY A 249 -1.46 15.98 -0.16
N ASP A 250 -1.53 17.20 -0.65
CA ASP A 250 -2.78 17.85 -1.05
C ASP A 250 -3.51 17.01 -2.13
N LEU A 251 -4.85 17.14 -2.12
CA LEU A 251 -5.77 16.43 -3.01
C LEU A 251 -5.85 17.08 -4.38
#